data_9bace18d2c10a0b21384099d8e0ae2e1
#
_entry.id   9bace18d2c10a0b21384099d8e0ae2e1
#
_cell.length_a   1.000
_cell.length_b   1.000
_cell.length_c   1.000
_cell.angle_alpha   90.00
_cell.angle_beta   90.00
_cell.angle_gamma   90.00
#
_symmetry.space_group_name_H-M   'P 1'
#
loop_
_entity.id
_entity.type
_entity.pdbx_description
1 polymer ?
#
loop_
_entity_poly.entity_id
_entity_poly.type
_entity_poly.pdbx_seq_one_letter_code
_entity_poly.pdbx_strand_id
1 'polypeptide(L)'
;GDTEEPEPMFCEPNPDYEGTPSLASMTDLALRHLSRDNDRGFFLMIESASIDKESHERNPCGSIGEIEQLEESLALALSFAGQHPDTAILVTADHAQAAQILPEPSLYSSYPIPIYSPGLVARIATPEGGMMRINYATNNGFSEEHTGANIPLFANDVAAPWLGPFLRQREVHDAMSAFLLGTREINAE
;
A
#
# COMPACT_ATOMS: atom_id res chain seq x y z
N GLY A 1 1.52 -30.73 9.12
CA GLY A 1 2.07 -29.50 8.64
C GLY A 1 3.56 -29.50 8.81
N ASP A 2 4.29 -28.97 7.84
CA ASP A 2 5.74 -28.90 7.89
C ASP A 2 6.17 -28.13 9.13
N THR A 3 7.06 -28.74 9.90
CA THR A 3 7.68 -28.14 11.08
C THR A 3 8.98 -27.40 10.70
N GLU A 4 9.34 -27.40 9.42
CA GLU A 4 10.52 -26.72 8.91
C GLU A 4 10.22 -25.25 8.68
N GLU A 5 11.14 -24.41 9.13
CA GLU A 5 11.09 -22.97 8.83
C GLU A 5 11.36 -22.75 7.35
N PRO A 6 10.64 -21.84 6.68
CA PRO A 6 10.90 -21.54 5.28
C PRO A 6 12.29 -20.93 5.12
N GLU A 7 12.94 -21.25 4.00
CA GLU A 7 14.20 -20.62 3.65
C GLU A 7 14.03 -19.10 3.46
N PRO A 8 15.01 -18.31 3.86
CA PRO A 8 14.96 -16.87 3.66
C PRO A 8 14.94 -16.48 2.20
N MET A 9 14.05 -15.58 1.83
CA MET A 9 14.01 -14.96 0.51
C MET A 9 14.84 -13.68 0.50
N PHE A 10 15.48 -13.42 -0.64
CA PHE A 10 16.11 -12.15 -0.95
C PHE A 10 15.27 -11.46 -2.01
N CYS A 11 14.78 -10.25 -1.72
CA CYS A 11 14.03 -9.50 -2.70
C CYS A 11 14.99 -8.92 -3.74
N GLU A 12 14.76 -9.25 -5.00
CA GLU A 12 15.54 -8.81 -6.15
C GLU A 12 14.61 -8.15 -7.17
N PRO A 13 15.09 -7.15 -7.95
CA PRO A 13 14.31 -6.56 -9.03
C PRO A 13 13.85 -7.63 -10.03
N ASN A 14 12.62 -7.48 -10.53
CA ASN A 14 12.09 -8.39 -11.54
C ASN A 14 12.81 -8.18 -12.89
N PRO A 15 13.58 -9.16 -13.41
CA PRO A 15 14.30 -9.00 -14.67
C PRO A 15 13.37 -8.96 -15.89
N ASP A 16 12.14 -9.46 -15.77
CA ASP A 16 11.16 -9.51 -16.85
C ASP A 16 10.32 -8.21 -16.97
N TYR A 17 10.62 -7.20 -16.15
CA TYR A 17 9.93 -5.93 -16.16
C TYR A 17 10.24 -5.04 -17.37
N GLU A 18 11.25 -5.40 -18.17
CA GLU A 18 11.68 -4.63 -19.34
C GLU A 18 10.56 -4.44 -20.37
N GLY A 19 10.37 -3.16 -20.80
CA GLY A 19 9.42 -2.77 -21.85
C GLY A 19 8.01 -2.46 -21.39
N THR A 20 7.67 -2.66 -20.13
CA THR A 20 6.39 -2.21 -19.56
C THR A 20 6.53 -0.78 -19.03
N PRO A 21 5.61 0.16 -19.36
CA PRO A 21 5.64 1.49 -18.77
C PRO A 21 5.50 1.41 -17.25
N SER A 22 6.41 2.05 -16.50
CA SER A 22 6.28 2.12 -15.05
C SER A 22 5.07 2.94 -14.63
N LEU A 23 4.55 2.67 -13.43
CA LEU A 23 3.46 3.46 -12.83
C LEU A 23 3.85 4.94 -12.74
N ALA A 24 5.11 5.24 -12.42
CA ALA A 24 5.66 6.58 -12.40
C ALA A 24 5.59 7.26 -13.79
N SER A 25 5.94 6.56 -14.86
CA SER A 25 5.85 7.09 -16.24
C SER A 25 4.41 7.42 -16.61
N MET A 26 3.48 6.56 -16.27
CA MET A 26 2.05 6.77 -16.53
C MET A 26 1.50 7.92 -15.68
N THR A 27 1.92 8.03 -14.43
CA THR A 27 1.56 9.13 -13.52
C THR A 27 2.02 10.48 -14.06
N ASP A 28 3.28 10.61 -14.47
CA ASP A 28 3.83 11.83 -15.04
C ASP A 28 3.08 12.25 -16.30
N LEU A 29 2.80 11.29 -17.20
CA LEU A 29 2.04 11.56 -18.41
C LEU A 29 0.61 12.04 -18.10
N ALA A 30 -0.06 11.39 -17.15
CA ALA A 30 -1.42 11.75 -16.74
C ALA A 30 -1.47 13.15 -16.11
N LEU A 31 -0.56 13.47 -15.19
CA LEU A 31 -0.46 14.79 -14.57
C LEU A 31 -0.25 15.89 -15.61
N ARG A 32 0.69 15.71 -16.53
CA ARG A 32 0.93 16.68 -17.62
C ARG A 32 -0.24 16.82 -18.58
N HIS A 33 -0.95 15.73 -18.86
CA HIS A 33 -2.09 15.77 -19.76
C HIS A 33 -3.29 16.47 -19.12
N LEU A 34 -3.61 16.14 -17.86
CA LEU A 34 -4.77 16.66 -17.15
C LEU A 34 -4.62 18.10 -16.70
N SER A 35 -3.38 18.57 -16.46
CA SER A 35 -3.11 19.96 -16.06
C SER A 35 -2.99 20.92 -17.23
N ARG A 36 -2.80 20.42 -18.47
CA ARG A 36 -2.61 21.28 -19.64
C ARG A 36 -3.89 22.04 -19.98
N ASP A 37 -3.78 23.37 -20.05
CA ASP A 37 -4.87 24.27 -20.43
C ASP A 37 -6.16 24.01 -19.64
N ASN A 38 -6.03 23.67 -18.35
CA ASN A 38 -7.13 23.24 -17.50
C ASN A 38 -7.28 24.15 -16.27
N ASP A 39 -8.18 25.13 -16.39
CA ASP A 39 -8.52 26.07 -15.30
C ASP A 39 -9.59 25.49 -14.35
N ARG A 40 -10.12 24.30 -14.62
CA ARG A 40 -11.22 23.69 -13.85
C ARG A 40 -10.74 22.69 -12.80
N GLY A 41 -9.45 22.36 -12.81
CA GLY A 41 -8.90 21.27 -12.02
C GLY A 41 -9.25 19.87 -12.55
N PHE A 42 -8.78 18.83 -11.88
CA PHE A 42 -9.01 17.45 -12.26
C PHE A 42 -9.01 16.53 -11.01
N PHE A 43 -9.52 15.35 -11.20
CA PHE A 43 -9.35 14.22 -10.29
C PHE A 43 -8.52 13.14 -11.01
N LEU A 44 -7.51 12.61 -10.33
CA LEU A 44 -6.70 11.50 -10.82
C LEU A 44 -6.58 10.45 -9.72
N MET A 45 -6.92 9.21 -10.05
CA MET A 45 -6.65 8.05 -9.22
C MET A 45 -5.50 7.26 -9.84
N ILE A 46 -4.53 6.92 -9.02
CA ILE A 46 -3.36 6.11 -9.38
C ILE A 46 -3.39 4.87 -8.51
N GLU A 47 -3.30 3.70 -9.11
CA GLU A 47 -3.39 2.43 -8.41
C GLU A 47 -2.16 1.56 -8.69
N SER A 48 -1.50 1.11 -7.63
CA SER A 48 -0.51 0.03 -7.67
C SER A 48 -1.22 -1.29 -7.34
N ALA A 49 -1.98 -1.80 -8.30
CA ALA A 49 -2.89 -2.93 -8.13
C ALA A 49 -2.20 -4.24 -7.77
N SER A 50 -0.91 -4.39 -8.11
CA SER A 50 -0.21 -5.66 -7.90
C SER A 50 0.30 -5.84 -6.47
N ILE A 51 0.26 -4.81 -5.61
CA ILE A 51 0.49 -4.98 -4.17
C ILE A 51 -0.47 -6.03 -3.61
N ASP A 52 -1.74 -5.91 -3.95
CA ASP A 52 -2.79 -6.84 -3.57
C ASP A 52 -2.59 -8.24 -4.19
N LYS A 53 -2.32 -8.31 -5.50
CA LYS A 53 -2.08 -9.58 -6.20
C LYS A 53 -0.96 -10.38 -5.60
N GLU A 54 0.18 -9.74 -5.34
CA GLU A 54 1.34 -10.37 -4.71
C GLU A 54 1.03 -10.81 -3.26
N SER A 55 0.20 -10.09 -2.55
CA SER A 55 -0.27 -10.47 -1.23
C SER A 55 -1.17 -11.71 -1.27
N HIS A 56 -2.04 -11.83 -2.26
CA HIS A 56 -2.83 -13.03 -2.51
C HIS A 56 -1.97 -14.27 -2.79
N GLU A 57 -0.85 -14.08 -3.45
CA GLU A 57 0.15 -15.12 -3.74
C GLU A 57 1.10 -15.40 -2.57
N ARG A 58 0.97 -14.66 -1.46
CA ARG A 58 1.87 -14.70 -0.30
C ARG A 58 3.32 -14.43 -0.67
N ASN A 59 3.51 -13.52 -1.62
CA ASN A 59 4.81 -13.08 -2.11
C ASN A 59 5.19 -11.71 -1.54
N PRO A 60 5.85 -11.66 -0.37
CA PRO A 60 6.19 -10.38 0.25
C PRO A 60 7.22 -9.56 -0.55
N CYS A 61 8.13 -10.22 -1.28
CA CYS A 61 9.06 -9.49 -2.16
C CYS A 61 8.33 -8.81 -3.31
N GLY A 62 7.32 -9.46 -3.88
CA GLY A 62 6.47 -8.84 -4.90
C GLY A 62 5.71 -7.63 -4.34
N SER A 63 5.07 -7.78 -3.18
CA SER A 63 4.36 -6.66 -2.54
C SER A 63 5.28 -5.47 -2.23
N ILE A 64 6.51 -5.71 -1.76
CA ILE A 64 7.51 -4.66 -1.49
C ILE A 64 7.89 -3.96 -2.80
N GLY A 65 8.16 -4.70 -3.88
CA GLY A 65 8.52 -4.12 -5.17
C GLY A 65 7.39 -3.26 -5.77
N GLU A 66 6.14 -3.68 -5.60
CA GLU A 66 4.98 -2.89 -6.05
C GLU A 66 4.76 -1.63 -5.20
N ILE A 67 5.13 -1.65 -3.91
CA ILE A 67 5.15 -0.44 -3.07
C ILE A 67 6.21 0.56 -3.57
N GLU A 68 7.37 0.11 -4.02
CA GLU A 68 8.40 0.99 -4.61
C GLU A 68 7.83 1.77 -5.82
N GLN A 69 7.06 1.14 -6.70
CA GLN A 69 6.39 1.82 -7.81
C GLN A 69 5.38 2.88 -7.34
N LEU A 70 4.66 2.59 -6.24
CA LEU A 70 3.74 3.55 -5.63
C LEU A 70 4.52 4.76 -5.07
N GLU A 71 5.65 4.53 -4.39
CA GLU A 71 6.51 5.59 -3.85
C GLU A 71 7.06 6.50 -4.95
N GLU A 72 7.54 5.93 -6.07
CA GLU A 72 7.98 6.70 -7.23
C GLU A 72 6.85 7.60 -7.79
N SER A 73 5.65 7.05 -7.90
CA SER A 73 4.48 7.79 -8.37
C SER A 73 4.05 8.88 -7.38
N LEU A 74 4.12 8.60 -6.08
CA LEU A 74 3.85 9.57 -5.02
C LEU A 74 4.87 10.72 -5.04
N ALA A 75 6.15 10.42 -5.27
CA ALA A 75 7.18 11.45 -5.39
C ALA A 75 6.88 12.44 -6.53
N LEU A 76 6.39 11.94 -7.67
CA LEU A 76 5.94 12.79 -8.79
C LEU A 76 4.71 13.63 -8.42
N ALA A 77 3.72 13.03 -7.75
CA ALA A 77 2.54 13.74 -7.30
C ALA A 77 2.88 14.85 -6.28
N LEU A 78 3.79 14.58 -5.34
CA LEU A 78 4.27 15.59 -4.38
C LEU A 78 5.05 16.71 -5.07
N SER A 79 5.89 16.38 -6.05
CA SER A 79 6.59 17.38 -6.87
C SER A 79 5.62 18.27 -7.65
N PHE A 80 4.57 17.68 -8.21
CA PHE A 80 3.49 18.40 -8.89
C PHE A 80 2.76 19.34 -7.91
N ALA A 81 2.37 18.86 -6.73
CA ALA A 81 1.71 19.65 -5.69
C ALA A 81 2.58 20.82 -5.22
N GLY A 82 3.90 20.64 -5.16
CA GLY A 82 4.84 21.73 -4.87
C GLY A 82 4.80 22.88 -5.87
N GLN A 83 4.40 22.64 -7.12
CA GLN A 83 4.23 23.64 -8.18
C GLN A 83 2.75 24.10 -8.30
N HIS A 84 1.83 23.34 -7.78
CA HIS A 84 0.38 23.56 -7.80
C HIS A 84 -0.18 23.47 -6.38
N PRO A 85 -0.12 24.56 -5.58
CA PRO A 85 -0.38 24.53 -4.14
C PRO A 85 -1.83 24.17 -3.76
N ASP A 86 -2.74 24.16 -4.72
CA ASP A 86 -4.14 23.76 -4.52
C ASP A 86 -4.37 22.26 -4.76
N THR A 87 -3.30 21.46 -4.83
CA THR A 87 -3.39 20.02 -5.06
C THR A 87 -3.50 19.25 -3.76
N ALA A 88 -4.65 18.61 -3.54
CA ALA A 88 -4.83 17.63 -2.47
C ALA A 88 -4.30 16.26 -2.90
N ILE A 89 -3.55 15.59 -2.03
CA ILE A 89 -3.04 14.23 -2.22
C ILE A 89 -3.51 13.37 -1.05
N LEU A 90 -4.12 12.23 -1.37
CA LEU A 90 -4.50 11.19 -0.44
C LEU A 90 -3.85 9.87 -0.86
N VAL A 91 -3.36 9.09 0.10
CA VAL A 91 -2.82 7.74 -0.13
C VAL A 91 -3.48 6.79 0.84
N THR A 92 -4.11 5.76 0.32
CA THR A 92 -4.80 4.75 1.12
C THR A 92 -4.92 3.44 0.33
N ALA A 93 -5.54 2.44 0.91
CA ALA A 93 -5.97 1.22 0.24
C ALA A 93 -7.49 1.06 0.35
N ASP A 94 -8.06 0.18 -0.43
CA ASP A 94 -9.48 -0.19 -0.39
C ASP A 94 -9.79 -1.22 0.70
N HIS A 95 -8.80 -2.06 1.08
CA HIS A 95 -8.88 -3.03 2.18
C HIS A 95 -7.48 -3.36 2.72
N ALA A 96 -7.45 -4.08 3.83
CA ALA A 96 -6.23 -4.67 4.35
C ALA A 96 -6.04 -6.11 3.85
N GLN A 97 -4.80 -6.57 3.88
CA GLN A 97 -4.41 -7.94 3.59
C GLN A 97 -4.01 -8.69 4.88
N ALA A 98 -3.77 -10.00 4.74
CA ALA A 98 -3.52 -10.89 5.85
C ALA A 98 -2.09 -10.87 6.38
N ALA A 99 -1.14 -10.29 5.65
CA ALA A 99 0.27 -10.27 6.01
C ALA A 99 0.48 -9.63 7.39
N GLN A 100 1.13 -10.37 8.29
CA GLN A 100 1.46 -9.92 9.65
C GLN A 100 2.93 -10.14 9.94
N ILE A 101 3.63 -9.10 10.40
CA ILE A 101 5.03 -9.20 10.81
C ILE A 101 5.08 -9.89 12.17
N LEU A 102 5.88 -10.93 12.25
CA LEU A 102 6.12 -11.72 13.46
C LEU A 102 7.54 -11.51 13.97
N PRO A 103 7.77 -11.75 15.29
CA PRO A 103 9.12 -11.78 15.85
C PRO A 103 10.00 -12.84 15.19
N GLU A 104 11.25 -12.51 14.90
CA GLU A 104 12.30 -13.42 14.44
C GLU A 104 13.53 -13.31 15.37
N PRO A 105 13.94 -14.36 16.08
CA PRO A 105 13.25 -15.66 16.17
C PRO A 105 11.90 -15.57 16.90
N SER A 106 11.07 -16.61 16.76
CA SER A 106 9.80 -16.69 17.49
C SER A 106 10.01 -16.52 18.99
N LEU A 107 9.12 -15.78 19.66
CA LEU A 107 9.11 -15.63 21.13
C LEU A 107 9.01 -16.99 21.87
N TYR A 108 8.48 -17.99 21.20
CA TYR A 108 8.28 -19.34 21.75
C TYR A 108 9.35 -20.35 21.34
N SER A 109 10.41 -19.91 20.64
CA SER A 109 11.47 -20.79 20.13
C SER A 109 12.21 -21.59 21.22
N SER A 110 12.19 -21.12 22.47
CA SER A 110 12.78 -21.82 23.63
C SER A 110 11.88 -22.88 24.27
N TYR A 111 10.62 -22.98 23.87
CA TYR A 111 9.68 -23.94 24.43
C TYR A 111 9.73 -25.27 23.65
N PRO A 112 9.73 -26.41 24.33
CA PRO A 112 9.78 -27.74 23.69
C PRO A 112 8.39 -28.20 23.18
N ILE A 113 7.62 -27.29 22.64
CA ILE A 113 6.30 -27.53 22.05
C ILE A 113 6.31 -27.06 20.60
N PRO A 114 5.64 -27.78 19.70
CA PRO A 114 5.48 -27.31 18.32
C PRO A 114 4.78 -25.96 18.31
N ILE A 115 5.38 -24.97 17.65
CA ILE A 115 4.74 -23.69 17.40
C ILE A 115 3.90 -23.88 16.15
N TYR A 116 2.59 -24.03 16.35
CA TYR A 116 1.65 -24.10 15.25
C TYR A 116 1.12 -22.71 14.93
N SER A 117 1.52 -22.18 13.77
CA SER A 117 0.88 -21.02 13.19
C SER A 117 0.01 -21.50 12.04
N PRO A 118 -1.31 -21.31 12.10
CA PRO A 118 -2.14 -21.54 10.94
C PRO A 118 -1.72 -20.54 9.82
N GLY A 119 -1.82 -20.98 8.58
CA GLY A 119 -1.38 -20.20 7.43
C GLY A 119 0.08 -20.46 7.05
N LEU A 120 0.52 -19.79 6.02
CA LEU A 120 1.88 -19.88 5.50
C LEU A 120 2.76 -18.77 6.09
N VAL A 121 4.02 -19.09 6.28
CA VAL A 121 5.03 -18.15 6.78
C VAL A 121 6.06 -17.92 5.68
N ALA A 122 6.41 -16.67 5.45
CA ALA A 122 7.55 -16.27 4.62
C ALA A 122 8.65 -15.65 5.50
N ARG A 123 9.91 -15.77 5.10
CA ARG A 123 11.06 -15.09 5.73
C ARG A 123 11.79 -14.28 4.69
N ILE A 124 12.10 -13.03 5.00
CA ILE A 124 12.79 -12.11 4.11
C ILE A 124 14.07 -11.63 4.77
N ALA A 125 15.19 -11.70 4.05
CA ALA A 125 16.41 -11.00 4.45
C ALA A 125 16.24 -9.50 4.20
N THR A 126 16.48 -8.68 5.22
CA THR A 126 16.40 -7.22 5.07
C THR A 126 17.74 -6.63 4.62
N PRO A 127 17.75 -5.45 3.95
CA PRO A 127 18.98 -4.78 3.50
C PRO A 127 19.97 -4.51 4.64
N GLU A 128 19.48 -4.33 5.88
CA GLU A 128 20.30 -4.09 7.07
C GLU A 128 20.94 -5.38 7.62
N GLY A 129 20.71 -6.53 6.98
CA GLY A 129 21.22 -7.83 7.41
C GLY A 129 20.40 -8.50 8.50
N GLY A 130 19.19 -8.02 8.75
CA GLY A 130 18.21 -8.66 9.61
C GLY A 130 17.36 -9.69 8.89
N MET A 131 16.41 -10.28 9.63
CA MET A 131 15.43 -11.21 9.11
C MET A 131 14.03 -10.75 9.52
N MET A 132 13.11 -10.68 8.57
CA MET A 132 11.70 -10.40 8.83
C MET A 132 10.87 -11.65 8.54
N ARG A 133 10.04 -12.02 9.49
CA ARG A 133 9.08 -13.13 9.36
C ARG A 133 7.69 -12.56 9.15
N ILE A 134 7.00 -13.10 8.14
CA ILE A 134 5.64 -12.68 7.78
C ILE A 134 4.73 -13.91 7.81
N ASN A 135 3.60 -13.82 8.51
CA ASN A 135 2.57 -14.84 8.51
C ASN A 135 1.37 -14.39 7.67
N TYR A 136 0.84 -15.32 6.89
CA TYR A 136 -0.38 -15.17 6.10
C TYR A 136 -1.43 -16.12 6.67
N ALA A 137 -2.12 -15.69 7.72
CA ALA A 137 -2.84 -16.59 8.64
C ALA A 137 -4.34 -16.71 8.39
N THR A 138 -4.91 -16.19 7.31
CA THR A 138 -6.37 -16.25 7.13
C THR A 138 -6.84 -17.63 6.68
N ASN A 139 -6.07 -18.32 5.86
CA ASN A 139 -6.40 -19.69 5.41
C ASN A 139 -5.15 -20.47 4.94
N ASN A 140 -5.34 -21.78 4.68
CA ASN A 140 -4.33 -22.67 4.11
C ASN A 140 -4.61 -23.01 2.63
N GLY A 141 -5.47 -22.25 1.96
CA GLY A 141 -5.79 -22.42 0.56
C GLY A 141 -4.66 -21.98 -0.38
N PHE A 142 -4.92 -22.03 -1.65
CA PHE A 142 -3.95 -21.64 -2.69
C PHE A 142 -3.75 -20.12 -2.80
N SER A 143 -4.69 -19.34 -2.31
CA SER A 143 -4.67 -17.87 -2.35
C SER A 143 -5.02 -17.32 -0.97
N GLU A 144 -4.39 -16.22 -0.60
CA GLU A 144 -4.68 -15.49 0.62
C GLU A 144 -5.94 -14.63 0.45
N GLU A 145 -6.59 -14.29 1.57
CA GLU A 145 -7.79 -13.47 1.56
C GLU A 145 -7.55 -12.10 2.20
N HIS A 146 -8.44 -11.17 1.91
CA HIS A 146 -8.47 -9.85 2.53
C HIS A 146 -8.83 -9.95 4.02
N THR A 147 -8.50 -8.91 4.77
CA THR A 147 -8.92 -8.76 6.16
C THR A 147 -9.69 -7.46 6.38
N GLY A 148 -10.52 -7.45 7.42
CA GLY A 148 -11.28 -6.28 7.84
C GLY A 148 -10.51 -5.34 8.79
N ALA A 149 -9.18 -5.38 8.80
CA ALA A 149 -8.38 -4.47 9.59
C ALA A 149 -8.50 -3.03 9.06
N ASN A 150 -8.33 -2.05 9.96
CA ASN A 150 -8.28 -0.66 9.53
C ASN A 150 -7.01 -0.40 8.72
N ILE A 151 -7.17 0.36 7.64
CA ILE A 151 -6.08 0.79 6.77
C ILE A 151 -5.69 2.24 7.06
N PRO A 152 -4.41 2.62 6.89
CA PRO A 152 -3.99 4.00 7.03
C PRO A 152 -4.51 4.86 5.88
N LEU A 153 -4.79 6.13 6.19
CA LEU A 153 -5.05 7.18 5.21
C LEU A 153 -4.03 8.29 5.43
N PHE A 154 -3.17 8.49 4.47
CA PHE A 154 -2.18 9.57 4.47
C PHE A 154 -2.68 10.74 3.61
N ALA A 155 -2.32 11.95 3.98
CA ALA A 155 -2.71 13.15 3.27
C ALA A 155 -1.63 14.22 3.35
N ASN A 156 -1.53 15.06 2.29
CA ASN A 156 -0.72 16.27 2.38
C ASN A 156 -1.46 17.37 3.16
N ASP A 157 -0.76 18.47 3.46
CA ASP A 157 -1.32 19.59 4.25
C ASP A 157 -2.55 20.25 3.61
N VAL A 158 -2.71 20.11 2.31
CA VAL A 158 -3.87 20.63 1.56
C VAL A 158 -5.11 19.77 1.77
N ALA A 159 -4.93 18.45 1.80
CA ALA A 159 -6.02 17.50 2.00
C ALA A 159 -6.38 17.30 3.47
N ALA A 160 -5.39 17.32 4.37
CA ALA A 160 -5.56 17.01 5.79
C ALA A 160 -6.72 17.75 6.49
N PRO A 161 -6.97 19.06 6.25
CA PRO A 161 -8.09 19.77 6.89
C PRO A 161 -9.49 19.26 6.51
N TRP A 162 -9.59 18.44 5.47
CA TRP A 162 -10.86 17.87 4.98
C TRP A 162 -11.16 16.49 5.56
N LEU A 163 -10.24 15.94 6.32
CA LEU A 163 -10.29 14.56 6.82
C LEU A 163 -10.49 14.54 8.34
N GLY A 164 -11.31 13.60 8.81
CA GLY A 164 -11.39 13.25 10.22
C GLY A 164 -10.31 12.25 10.63
N PRO A 165 -10.15 12.01 11.94
CA PRO A 165 -9.16 11.06 12.46
C PRO A 165 -9.49 9.59 12.13
N PHE A 166 -10.73 9.31 11.78
CA PHE A 166 -11.24 8.03 11.35
C PHE A 166 -12.36 8.24 10.35
N LEU A 167 -12.30 7.59 9.21
CA LEU A 167 -13.27 7.70 8.13
C LEU A 167 -13.71 6.31 7.64
N ARG A 168 -14.97 6.19 7.27
CA ARG A 168 -15.43 5.08 6.43
C ARG A 168 -15.04 5.36 4.98
N GLN A 169 -14.88 4.33 4.15
CA GLN A 169 -14.53 4.50 2.73
C GLN A 169 -15.42 5.53 2.01
N ARG A 170 -16.73 5.50 2.27
CA ARG A 170 -17.67 6.47 1.70
C ARG A 170 -17.35 7.92 2.07
N GLU A 171 -16.89 8.15 3.30
CA GLU A 171 -16.58 9.49 3.80
C GLU A 171 -15.30 10.05 3.17
N VAL A 172 -14.40 9.18 2.68
CA VAL A 172 -13.25 9.60 1.87
C VAL A 172 -13.73 10.20 0.53
N HIS A 173 -14.71 9.58 -0.12
CA HIS A 173 -15.36 10.13 -1.32
C HIS A 173 -16.01 11.48 -1.04
N ASP A 174 -16.72 11.60 0.08
CA ASP A 174 -17.41 12.83 0.45
C ASP A 174 -16.40 13.98 0.70
N ALA A 175 -15.27 13.69 1.35
CA ALA A 175 -14.19 14.64 1.57
C ALA A 175 -13.54 15.10 0.24
N MET A 176 -13.23 14.17 -0.66
CA MET A 176 -12.68 14.49 -1.98
C MET A 176 -13.65 15.34 -2.81
N SER A 177 -14.93 14.99 -2.79
CA SER A 177 -15.98 15.73 -3.50
C SER A 177 -16.15 17.13 -2.94
N ALA A 178 -16.17 17.28 -1.63
CA ALA A 178 -16.27 18.58 -0.96
C ALA A 178 -15.07 19.49 -1.29
N PHE A 179 -13.86 18.93 -1.32
CA PHE A 179 -12.66 19.65 -1.74
C PHE A 179 -12.78 20.15 -3.19
N LEU A 180 -13.11 19.26 -4.13
CA LEU A 180 -13.20 19.62 -5.56
C LEU A 180 -14.31 20.63 -5.86
N LEU A 181 -15.43 20.57 -5.14
CA LEU A 181 -16.57 21.47 -5.34
C LEU A 181 -16.47 22.75 -4.50
N GLY A 182 -15.48 22.87 -3.63
CA GLY A 182 -15.36 23.99 -2.70
C GLY A 182 -16.50 24.09 -1.68
N THR A 183 -17.19 22.97 -1.43
CA THR A 183 -18.36 22.91 -0.54
C THR A 183 -17.94 22.39 0.83
N ARG A 184 -17.41 23.28 1.67
CA ARG A 184 -17.04 22.93 3.05
C ARG A 184 -18.27 23.00 3.95
N GLU A 185 -19.08 21.95 4.03
CA GLU A 185 -19.89 21.72 5.22
C GLU A 185 -19.01 21.01 6.27
N ILE A 186 -18.43 21.77 7.18
CA ILE A 186 -17.80 21.21 8.37
C ILE A 186 -18.97 20.82 9.29
N ASN A 187 -19.43 19.58 9.20
CA ASN A 187 -20.22 18.98 10.26
C ASN A 187 -19.26 18.64 11.41
N ALA A 188 -19.05 19.63 12.28
CA ALA A 188 -18.47 19.43 13.60
C ALA A 188 -19.59 18.87 14.50
N GLU A 189 -19.68 17.57 14.67
CA GLU A 189 -20.30 16.91 15.83
C GLU A 189 -19.31 15.94 16.45
#